data_611bd3d61fd1ae2221fb8132800c6ade
#
_entry.id   611bd3d61fd1ae2221fb8132800c6ade
#
_cell.length_a   1.000
_cell.length_b   1.000
_cell.length_c   1.000
_cell.angle_alpha   90.00
_cell.angle_beta   90.00
_cell.angle_gamma   90.00
#
_symmetry.space_group_name_H-M   'P 1'
#
loop_
_entity.id
_entity.type
_entity.pdbx_description
1 polymer ?
#
loop_
_entity_poly.entity_id
_entity_poly.type
_entity_poly.pdbx_seq_one_letter_code
_entity_poly.pdbx_strand_id
1 'polypeptide(L)'
;MASTYTSNIGVEKIGAGEQAGTWGTTTNNNLDIIDRSINGVLSLGLTGTTTTLTTTDGTLSEGGHKVLSFTGALSANNTVTISPNDQDKVYIVHNATTDAASSGPYNVILTQGSGGNVTIPNGSFKIVHCDGAGSSAKVTDVTSTLDISSLKVGGTAVTSTAAELNILDGVTSTATELNIVDGDTSAGTTAVAAGDGIVTNDGGTMRQTTAATFSTYFNANTYSAPSAITSTSTLTPSAAQSIYQRVDTSGGDVTLTLAVGSLAVGQYIIVDKTSTSNALTMAYASNSQGVTLGNACDFAFAIYNGTAFSFIESIKG
;
A
#
# COMPACT_ATOMS: atom_id res chain seq x y z
N MET A 1 2.18 -39.43 -57.79
CA MET A 1 2.42 -39.55 -56.35
C MET A 1 1.41 -38.63 -55.69
N ALA A 2 0.63 -39.12 -54.71
CA ALA A 2 -0.43 -38.32 -54.13
C ALA A 2 0.12 -37.05 -53.46
N SER A 3 -0.64 -35.96 -53.57
CA SER A 3 -0.35 -34.71 -52.86
C SER A 3 -0.28 -34.95 -51.35
N THR A 4 0.56 -34.18 -50.65
CA THR A 4 0.66 -34.15 -49.19
C THR A 4 0.49 -32.72 -48.68
N TYR A 5 0.36 -32.50 -47.39
CA TYR A 5 0.18 -31.17 -46.84
C TYR A 5 1.29 -30.79 -45.84
N THR A 6 1.44 -29.50 -45.56
CA THR A 6 2.30 -29.02 -44.49
C THR A 6 1.62 -29.24 -43.13
N SER A 7 2.41 -29.57 -42.10
CA SER A 7 1.89 -30.03 -40.81
C SER A 7 1.04 -29.00 -40.04
N ASN A 8 1.36 -27.70 -40.15
CA ASN A 8 0.79 -26.68 -39.28
C ASN A 8 -0.28 -25.79 -39.93
N ILE A 9 -0.14 -25.49 -41.23
CA ILE A 9 -1.06 -24.58 -41.92
C ILE A 9 -1.78 -25.27 -43.11
N GLY A 10 -1.53 -26.53 -43.36
CA GLY A 10 -2.25 -27.32 -44.36
C GLY A 10 -2.04 -26.89 -45.80
N VAL A 11 -0.88 -26.32 -46.15
CA VAL A 11 -0.52 -25.99 -47.54
C VAL A 11 -0.28 -27.28 -48.34
N GLU A 12 -0.91 -27.41 -49.49
CA GLU A 12 -0.75 -28.59 -50.34
C GLU A 12 0.61 -28.61 -51.02
N LYS A 13 1.34 -29.69 -50.85
CA LYS A 13 2.53 -30.04 -51.62
C LYS A 13 2.13 -30.92 -52.79
N ILE A 14 1.98 -30.32 -53.98
CA ILE A 14 1.47 -30.98 -55.16
C ILE A 14 2.39 -32.11 -55.56
N GLY A 15 1.84 -33.31 -55.71
CA GLY A 15 2.57 -34.50 -56.16
C GLY A 15 2.98 -34.39 -57.60
N ALA A 16 4.14 -35.00 -57.97
CA ALA A 16 4.59 -34.99 -59.35
C ALA A 16 3.60 -35.70 -60.27
N GLY A 17 3.13 -35.00 -61.33
CA GLY A 17 2.16 -35.49 -62.27
C GLY A 17 0.70 -35.31 -61.88
N GLU A 18 0.43 -34.70 -60.70
CA GLU A 18 -0.93 -34.37 -60.25
C GLU A 18 -1.33 -32.97 -60.67
N GLN A 19 -2.60 -32.63 -60.45
CA GLN A 19 -3.17 -31.29 -60.65
C GLN A 19 -3.16 -30.82 -62.13
N ALA A 20 -3.20 -31.73 -63.09
CA ALA A 20 -3.29 -31.34 -64.50
C ALA A 20 -4.57 -30.52 -64.75
N GLY A 21 -4.43 -29.27 -65.16
CA GLY A 21 -5.53 -28.33 -65.37
C GLY A 21 -6.01 -27.58 -64.13
N THR A 22 -5.62 -28.00 -62.94
CA THR A 22 -6.00 -27.33 -61.66
C THR A 22 -4.81 -26.78 -60.89
N TRP A 23 -3.59 -26.99 -61.36
CA TRP A 23 -2.34 -26.55 -60.71
C TRP A 23 -2.35 -25.07 -60.27
N GLY A 24 -2.82 -24.18 -61.19
CA GLY A 24 -2.91 -22.76 -60.89
C GLY A 24 -3.89 -22.43 -59.74
N THR A 25 -5.02 -23.13 -59.71
CA THR A 25 -6.00 -22.97 -58.62
C THR A 25 -5.43 -23.41 -57.28
N THR A 26 -4.78 -24.58 -57.23
CA THR A 26 -4.15 -25.10 -56.01
C THR A 26 -3.02 -24.18 -55.52
N THR A 27 -2.18 -23.66 -56.45
CA THR A 27 -1.11 -22.72 -56.11
C THR A 27 -1.66 -21.43 -55.52
N ASN A 28 -2.69 -20.85 -56.16
CA ASN A 28 -3.32 -19.63 -55.66
C ASN A 28 -3.95 -19.84 -54.26
N ASN A 29 -4.66 -20.96 -54.06
CA ASN A 29 -5.22 -21.30 -52.79
C ASN A 29 -4.12 -21.46 -51.71
N ASN A 30 -2.99 -22.07 -52.06
CA ASN A 30 -1.83 -22.18 -51.16
C ASN A 30 -1.26 -20.81 -50.77
N LEU A 31 -1.17 -19.87 -51.73
CA LEU A 31 -0.74 -18.50 -51.43
C LEU A 31 -1.71 -17.78 -50.51
N ASP A 32 -3.00 -17.95 -50.72
CA ASP A 32 -4.04 -17.38 -49.85
C ASP A 32 -3.99 -17.98 -48.42
N ILE A 33 -3.71 -19.29 -48.26
CA ILE A 33 -3.48 -19.92 -46.97
C ILE A 33 -2.28 -19.30 -46.26
N ILE A 34 -1.17 -19.10 -46.99
CA ILE A 34 0.06 -18.52 -46.46
C ILE A 34 -0.19 -17.06 -46.04
N ASP A 35 -0.82 -16.24 -46.87
CA ASP A 35 -1.13 -14.84 -46.55
C ASP A 35 -2.00 -14.74 -45.29
N ARG A 36 -3.04 -15.57 -45.21
CA ARG A 36 -3.93 -15.64 -44.05
C ARG A 36 -3.17 -15.99 -42.80
N SER A 37 -2.23 -16.93 -42.84
CA SER A 37 -1.47 -17.39 -41.69
C SER A 37 -0.43 -16.36 -41.18
N ILE A 38 -0.03 -15.43 -42.06
CA ILE A 38 0.94 -14.38 -41.72
C ILE A 38 0.23 -13.12 -41.18
N ASN A 39 -0.81 -12.66 -41.91
CA ASN A 39 -1.46 -11.36 -41.64
C ASN A 39 -2.98 -11.40 -41.50
N GLY A 40 -3.59 -12.58 -41.66
CA GLY A 40 -5.05 -12.70 -41.63
C GLY A 40 -5.65 -12.36 -40.28
N VAL A 41 -6.74 -11.59 -40.27
CA VAL A 41 -7.55 -11.25 -39.11
C VAL A 41 -8.93 -11.89 -39.28
N LEU A 42 -9.34 -12.68 -38.31
CA LEU A 42 -10.67 -13.24 -38.22
C LEU A 42 -11.50 -12.50 -37.17
N SER A 43 -12.68 -12.04 -37.55
CA SER A 43 -13.73 -11.65 -36.62
C SER A 43 -14.76 -12.78 -36.55
N LEU A 44 -14.78 -13.48 -35.40
CA LEU A 44 -15.66 -14.66 -35.21
C LEU A 44 -16.71 -14.35 -34.15
N GLY A 45 -17.98 -14.39 -34.56
CA GLY A 45 -19.11 -14.24 -33.65
C GLY A 45 -19.32 -15.52 -32.83
N LEU A 46 -19.12 -15.45 -31.54
CA LEU A 46 -19.35 -16.56 -30.62
C LEU A 46 -20.80 -16.59 -30.16
N THR A 47 -21.34 -17.80 -30.06
CA THR A 47 -22.68 -18.07 -29.50
C THR A 47 -22.63 -19.26 -28.55
N GLY A 48 -23.46 -19.26 -27.52
CA GLY A 48 -23.49 -20.36 -26.55
C GLY A 48 -22.21 -20.46 -25.72
N THR A 49 -21.85 -21.68 -25.30
CA THR A 49 -20.77 -21.97 -24.37
C THR A 49 -19.55 -22.65 -25.01
N THR A 50 -19.69 -23.14 -26.24
CA THR A 50 -18.62 -23.86 -26.95
C THR A 50 -18.55 -23.46 -28.41
N THR A 51 -17.37 -23.39 -28.96
CA THR A 51 -17.08 -23.11 -30.37
C THR A 51 -15.87 -23.93 -30.82
N THR A 52 -15.86 -24.45 -32.05
CA THR A 52 -14.67 -25.10 -32.60
C THR A 52 -14.06 -24.24 -33.69
N LEU A 53 -12.78 -23.92 -33.56
CA LEU A 53 -11.98 -23.22 -34.55
C LEU A 53 -11.21 -24.27 -35.36
N THR A 54 -11.59 -24.46 -36.61
CA THR A 54 -11.07 -25.57 -37.40
C THR A 54 -10.02 -25.09 -38.42
N THR A 55 -8.97 -25.90 -38.63
CA THR A 55 -8.07 -25.82 -39.76
C THR A 55 -8.15 -27.12 -40.59
N THR A 56 -8.45 -27.01 -41.85
CA THR A 56 -8.56 -28.13 -42.78
C THR A 56 -7.50 -28.01 -43.84
N ASP A 57 -6.80 -29.10 -44.12
CA ASP A 57 -5.75 -29.16 -45.13
C ASP A 57 -6.26 -28.72 -46.52
N GLY A 58 -5.48 -27.91 -47.20
CA GLY A 58 -5.78 -27.40 -48.55
C GLY A 58 -6.99 -26.45 -48.59
N THR A 59 -7.49 -25.98 -47.45
CA THR A 59 -8.68 -25.15 -47.40
C THR A 59 -8.45 -23.85 -46.64
N LEU A 60 -9.07 -22.77 -47.10
CA LEU A 60 -9.09 -21.49 -46.39
C LEU A 60 -9.95 -21.56 -45.16
N SER A 61 -9.39 -22.03 -44.07
CA SER A 61 -10.07 -22.30 -42.82
C SER A 61 -9.98 -21.13 -41.83
N GLU A 62 -10.92 -21.04 -40.87
CA GLU A 62 -10.96 -20.02 -39.85
C GLU A 62 -9.75 -20.08 -38.91
N GLY A 63 -9.32 -21.28 -38.52
CA GLY A 63 -8.15 -21.49 -37.65
C GLY A 63 -6.80 -21.22 -38.36
N GLY A 64 -6.81 -20.86 -39.66
CA GLY A 64 -5.63 -20.43 -40.37
C GLY A 64 -5.23 -18.96 -40.17
N HIS A 65 -6.05 -18.14 -39.49
CA HIS A 65 -5.74 -16.71 -39.28
C HIS A 65 -4.72 -16.50 -38.19
N LYS A 66 -3.95 -15.43 -38.31
CA LYS A 66 -2.97 -15.01 -37.30
C LYS A 66 -3.61 -14.31 -36.09
N VAL A 67 -4.60 -13.49 -36.35
CA VAL A 67 -5.29 -12.68 -35.34
C VAL A 67 -6.74 -13.17 -35.26
N LEU A 68 -7.18 -13.45 -34.03
CA LEU A 68 -8.53 -13.91 -33.74
C LEU A 68 -9.22 -12.85 -32.87
N SER A 69 -10.27 -12.22 -33.40
CA SER A 69 -11.13 -11.31 -32.63
C SER A 69 -12.45 -11.99 -32.40
N PHE A 70 -12.71 -12.44 -31.18
CA PHE A 70 -13.97 -13.04 -30.82
C PHE A 70 -15.00 -11.96 -30.47
N THR A 71 -16.15 -12.00 -31.11
CA THR A 71 -17.25 -11.05 -30.95
C THR A 71 -18.53 -11.79 -30.57
N GLY A 72 -19.64 -11.08 -30.45
CA GLY A 72 -20.93 -11.65 -30.10
C GLY A 72 -21.32 -11.39 -28.64
N ALA A 73 -22.61 -11.60 -28.34
CA ALA A 73 -23.17 -11.40 -27.01
C ALA A 73 -23.23 -12.73 -26.27
N LEU A 74 -22.47 -12.87 -25.19
CA LEU A 74 -22.39 -14.09 -24.38
C LEU A 74 -23.26 -14.00 -23.13
N SER A 75 -23.83 -15.15 -22.75
CA SER A 75 -24.54 -15.31 -21.47
C SER A 75 -23.80 -16.22 -20.47
N ALA A 76 -22.64 -16.74 -20.88
CA ALA A 76 -21.70 -17.52 -20.07
C ALA A 76 -20.33 -17.52 -20.76
N ASN A 77 -19.30 -18.01 -20.08
CA ASN A 77 -17.98 -18.21 -20.71
C ASN A 77 -18.11 -19.12 -21.93
N ASN A 78 -17.35 -18.82 -22.99
CA ASN A 78 -17.29 -19.67 -24.18
C ASN A 78 -15.94 -20.38 -24.27
N THR A 79 -15.94 -21.69 -24.45
CA THR A 79 -14.73 -22.47 -24.72
C THR A 79 -14.55 -22.66 -26.22
N VAL A 80 -13.46 -22.08 -26.74
CA VAL A 80 -13.05 -22.23 -28.15
C VAL A 80 -12.02 -23.34 -28.23
N THR A 81 -12.39 -24.45 -28.89
CA THR A 81 -11.52 -25.59 -29.11
C THR A 81 -10.82 -25.47 -30.46
N ILE A 82 -9.51 -25.46 -30.46
CA ILE A 82 -8.66 -25.42 -31.68
C ILE A 82 -8.54 -26.84 -32.22
N SER A 83 -8.91 -27.02 -33.48
CA SER A 83 -8.91 -28.31 -34.17
C SER A 83 -8.22 -28.19 -35.55
N PRO A 84 -7.42 -29.20 -35.97
CA PRO A 84 -7.02 -30.38 -35.20
C PRO A 84 -6.06 -30.04 -34.06
N ASN A 85 -5.87 -30.99 -33.15
CA ASN A 85 -5.06 -30.78 -31.96
C ASN A 85 -3.56 -31.16 -32.12
N ASP A 86 -3.16 -31.50 -33.32
CA ASP A 86 -1.79 -31.89 -33.71
C ASP A 86 -1.03 -30.83 -34.53
N GLN A 87 -1.54 -29.58 -34.53
CA GLN A 87 -0.92 -28.47 -35.25
C GLN A 87 -0.38 -27.42 -34.27
N ASP A 88 0.94 -27.11 -34.38
CA ASP A 88 1.51 -25.96 -33.68
C ASP A 88 1.01 -24.65 -34.23
N LYS A 89 0.59 -23.73 -33.37
CA LYS A 89 0.10 -22.40 -33.79
C LYS A 89 0.42 -21.31 -32.79
N VAL A 90 0.61 -20.12 -33.30
CA VAL A 90 0.70 -18.90 -32.48
C VAL A 90 -0.39 -17.95 -32.93
N TYR A 91 -1.25 -17.56 -32.02
CA TYR A 91 -2.32 -16.59 -32.25
C TYR A 91 -2.15 -15.32 -31.43
N ILE A 92 -2.57 -14.20 -31.99
CA ILE A 92 -2.93 -13.00 -31.24
C ILE A 92 -4.44 -13.03 -31.09
N VAL A 93 -4.93 -13.09 -29.86
CA VAL A 93 -6.34 -13.27 -29.57
C VAL A 93 -6.90 -12.07 -28.82
N HIS A 94 -8.07 -11.61 -29.26
CA HIS A 94 -8.85 -10.54 -28.64
C HIS A 94 -10.23 -11.07 -28.24
N ASN A 95 -10.60 -10.88 -27.00
CA ASN A 95 -11.96 -11.10 -26.53
C ASN A 95 -12.76 -9.79 -26.60
N ALA A 96 -13.39 -9.53 -27.76
CA ALA A 96 -14.27 -8.38 -28.01
C ALA A 96 -15.76 -8.72 -27.84
N THR A 97 -16.08 -9.76 -27.06
CA THR A 97 -17.47 -10.15 -26.79
C THR A 97 -18.18 -9.14 -25.90
N THR A 98 -19.50 -9.14 -25.96
CA THR A 98 -20.36 -8.32 -25.08
C THR A 98 -21.17 -9.22 -24.15
N ASP A 99 -21.74 -8.63 -23.12
CA ASP A 99 -22.59 -9.33 -22.16
C ASP A 99 -24.07 -9.29 -22.62
N ALA A 100 -24.66 -10.46 -22.85
CA ALA A 100 -26.06 -10.59 -23.24
C ALA A 100 -27.03 -10.65 -22.04
N ALA A 101 -26.53 -10.96 -20.83
CA ALA A 101 -27.34 -11.29 -19.67
C ALA A 101 -27.16 -10.36 -18.47
N SER A 102 -26.40 -9.29 -18.59
CA SER A 102 -26.08 -8.33 -17.51
C SER A 102 -25.42 -8.96 -16.26
N SER A 103 -24.92 -10.19 -16.39
CA SER A 103 -24.21 -10.92 -15.32
C SER A 103 -22.74 -11.21 -15.66
N GLY A 104 -22.28 -10.68 -16.82
CA GLY A 104 -20.89 -10.70 -17.23
C GLY A 104 -20.03 -9.64 -16.54
N PRO A 105 -18.85 -9.33 -17.09
CA PRO A 105 -18.35 -9.78 -18.39
C PRO A 105 -17.91 -11.25 -18.41
N TYR A 106 -18.03 -11.90 -19.59
CA TYR A 106 -17.67 -13.30 -19.78
C TYR A 106 -16.32 -13.48 -20.46
N ASN A 107 -15.67 -14.58 -20.11
CA ASN A 107 -14.36 -14.94 -20.65
C ASN A 107 -14.48 -15.85 -21.86
N VAL A 108 -13.47 -15.80 -22.72
CA VAL A 108 -13.21 -16.82 -23.74
C VAL A 108 -12.08 -17.70 -23.27
N ILE A 109 -12.26 -19.02 -23.35
CA ILE A 109 -11.29 -20.02 -22.92
C ILE A 109 -10.79 -20.76 -24.15
N LEU A 110 -9.51 -20.64 -24.48
CA LEU A 110 -8.88 -21.37 -25.57
C LEU A 110 -8.35 -22.71 -25.07
N THR A 111 -8.66 -23.78 -25.80
CA THR A 111 -8.15 -25.13 -25.55
C THR A 111 -7.80 -25.80 -26.87
N GLN A 112 -6.85 -26.77 -26.86
CA GLN A 112 -6.48 -27.56 -28.04
C GLN A 112 -6.60 -29.06 -27.81
N GLY A 113 -6.42 -29.52 -26.57
CA GLY A 113 -6.53 -30.90 -26.16
C GLY A 113 -6.86 -31.01 -24.67
N SER A 114 -6.42 -32.07 -24.01
CA SER A 114 -6.61 -32.25 -22.58
C SER A 114 -5.57 -31.55 -21.71
N GLY A 115 -4.59 -30.87 -22.32
CA GLY A 115 -3.57 -30.08 -21.61
C GLY A 115 -4.09 -28.76 -21.05
N GLY A 116 -3.19 -27.83 -20.74
CA GLY A 116 -3.52 -26.52 -20.21
C GLY A 116 -4.32 -25.69 -21.19
N ASN A 117 -5.22 -24.85 -20.71
CA ASN A 117 -5.99 -23.88 -21.45
C ASN A 117 -5.62 -22.43 -21.04
N VAL A 118 -6.01 -21.45 -21.86
CA VAL A 118 -5.81 -20.03 -21.57
C VAL A 118 -7.13 -19.32 -21.52
N THR A 119 -7.40 -18.64 -20.42
CA THR A 119 -8.54 -17.75 -20.27
C THR A 119 -8.18 -16.35 -20.76
N ILE A 120 -9.00 -15.80 -21.64
CA ILE A 120 -8.89 -14.46 -22.21
C ILE A 120 -10.02 -13.62 -21.64
N PRO A 121 -9.73 -12.73 -20.65
CA PRO A 121 -10.74 -11.87 -20.07
C PRO A 121 -11.39 -10.96 -21.11
N ASN A 122 -12.63 -10.56 -20.87
CA ASN A 122 -13.32 -9.62 -21.75
C ASN A 122 -12.51 -8.32 -21.93
N GLY A 123 -12.46 -7.83 -23.17
CA GLY A 123 -11.69 -6.63 -23.55
C GLY A 123 -10.17 -6.83 -23.64
N SER A 124 -9.65 -8.02 -23.33
CA SER A 124 -8.22 -8.29 -23.29
C SER A 124 -7.67 -8.86 -24.60
N PHE A 125 -6.38 -8.56 -24.84
CA PHE A 125 -5.55 -9.22 -25.85
C PHE A 125 -4.56 -10.18 -25.19
N LYS A 126 -4.30 -11.32 -25.84
CA LYS A 126 -3.23 -12.25 -25.46
C LYS A 126 -2.52 -12.79 -26.68
N ILE A 127 -1.22 -13.10 -26.53
CA ILE A 127 -0.48 -13.92 -27.48
C ILE A 127 -0.44 -15.33 -26.89
N VAL A 128 -0.90 -16.31 -27.65
CA VAL A 128 -0.97 -17.69 -27.18
C VAL A 128 -0.22 -18.62 -28.12
N HIS A 129 0.41 -19.64 -27.54
CA HIS A 129 1.06 -20.74 -28.26
C HIS A 129 0.27 -22.03 -28.00
N CYS A 130 -0.10 -22.71 -29.07
CA CYS A 130 -0.73 -24.03 -29.11
C CYS A 130 0.31 -25.02 -29.58
N ASP A 131 0.64 -26.05 -28.77
CA ASP A 131 1.81 -26.92 -29.00
C ASP A 131 1.56 -28.15 -29.89
N GLY A 132 0.33 -28.34 -30.36
CA GLY A 132 0.01 -29.43 -31.29
C GLY A 132 0.34 -30.81 -30.77
N ALA A 133 0.38 -31.06 -29.47
CA ALA A 133 0.79 -32.35 -28.90
C ALA A 133 -0.29 -33.43 -28.93
N GLY A 134 -1.24 -33.35 -29.85
CA GLY A 134 -2.36 -34.30 -30.00
C GLY A 134 -3.33 -34.26 -28.81
N SER A 135 -3.69 -35.43 -28.30
CA SER A 135 -4.66 -35.49 -27.18
C SER A 135 -4.20 -34.74 -25.93
N SER A 136 -2.89 -34.57 -25.73
CA SER A 136 -2.32 -33.83 -24.61
C SER A 136 -1.99 -32.38 -24.93
N ALA A 137 -2.38 -31.89 -26.11
CA ALA A 137 -2.09 -30.52 -26.55
C ALA A 137 -2.59 -29.49 -25.56
N LYS A 138 -1.77 -28.45 -25.38
CA LYS A 138 -2.05 -27.33 -24.48
C LYS A 138 -1.98 -26.01 -25.21
N VAL A 139 -2.65 -25.04 -24.63
CA VAL A 139 -2.51 -23.62 -25.00
C VAL A 139 -1.78 -22.91 -23.86
N THR A 140 -0.75 -22.14 -24.21
CA THR A 140 0.09 -21.40 -23.25
C THR A 140 -0.02 -19.90 -23.53
N ASP A 141 -0.23 -19.11 -22.50
CA ASP A 141 -0.19 -17.64 -22.57
C ASP A 141 1.26 -17.16 -22.55
N VAL A 142 1.73 -16.65 -23.68
CA VAL A 142 3.09 -16.14 -23.83
C VAL A 142 3.25 -14.76 -23.19
N THR A 143 2.14 -14.02 -22.99
CA THR A 143 2.18 -12.68 -22.41
C THR A 143 2.29 -12.69 -20.89
N SER A 144 1.92 -13.79 -20.22
CA SER A 144 1.90 -13.88 -18.75
C SER A 144 3.30 -13.97 -18.11
N THR A 145 4.32 -14.32 -18.88
CA THR A 145 5.71 -14.47 -18.41
C THR A 145 6.67 -13.56 -19.18
N LEU A 146 6.16 -12.43 -19.66
CA LEU A 146 6.96 -11.49 -20.44
C LEU A 146 7.99 -10.80 -19.54
N ASP A 147 9.27 -11.10 -19.75
CA ASP A 147 10.38 -10.39 -19.13
C ASP A 147 10.66 -9.11 -19.91
N ILE A 148 10.38 -7.96 -19.30
CA ILE A 148 10.53 -6.64 -19.92
C ILE A 148 11.72 -5.94 -19.27
N SER A 149 12.81 -5.77 -20.00
CA SER A 149 13.99 -5.05 -19.54
C SER A 149 13.75 -3.54 -19.33
N SER A 150 12.72 -2.97 -19.94
CA SER A 150 12.32 -1.56 -19.79
C SER A 150 10.84 -1.37 -20.03
N LEU A 151 10.10 -1.05 -18.97
CA LEU A 151 8.68 -0.68 -19.07
C LEU A 151 8.54 0.82 -19.34
N LYS A 152 7.83 1.18 -20.41
CA LYS A 152 7.47 2.57 -20.71
C LYS A 152 5.97 2.75 -20.69
N VAL A 153 5.49 3.77 -19.99
CA VAL A 153 4.08 4.16 -19.97
C VAL A 153 3.94 5.55 -20.58
N GLY A 154 3.16 5.68 -21.67
CA GLY A 154 3.02 6.94 -22.38
C GLY A 154 4.34 7.53 -22.91
N GLY A 155 5.31 6.67 -23.26
CA GLY A 155 6.64 7.07 -23.74
C GLY A 155 7.68 7.33 -22.66
N THR A 156 7.27 7.44 -21.38
CA THR A 156 8.15 7.65 -20.23
C THR A 156 8.57 6.30 -19.63
N ALA A 157 9.87 6.11 -19.39
CA ALA A 157 10.37 4.90 -18.76
C ALA A 157 10.00 4.86 -17.26
N VAL A 158 9.50 3.71 -16.80
CA VAL A 158 9.39 3.42 -15.37
C VAL A 158 10.78 3.04 -14.87
N THR A 159 11.37 3.89 -14.04
CA THR A 159 12.73 3.68 -13.48
C THR A 159 12.72 2.94 -12.15
N SER A 160 11.55 2.85 -11.49
CA SER A 160 11.40 2.10 -10.26
C SER A 160 11.62 0.61 -10.49
N THR A 161 12.34 -0.03 -9.58
CA THR A 161 12.49 -1.49 -9.58
C THR A 161 11.16 -2.18 -9.22
N ALA A 162 11.03 -3.46 -9.56
CA ALA A 162 9.86 -4.26 -9.17
C ALA A 162 9.68 -4.30 -7.65
N ALA A 163 10.76 -4.33 -6.87
CA ALA A 163 10.71 -4.29 -5.42
C ALA A 163 10.14 -2.97 -4.89
N GLU A 164 10.54 -1.84 -5.45
CA GLU A 164 10.02 -0.52 -5.07
C GLU A 164 8.55 -0.35 -5.45
N LEU A 165 8.12 -0.87 -6.60
CA LEU A 165 6.71 -0.85 -6.98
C LEU A 165 5.86 -1.74 -6.06
N ASN A 166 6.38 -2.91 -5.68
CA ASN A 166 5.68 -3.84 -4.79
C ASN A 166 5.54 -3.30 -3.35
N ILE A 167 6.46 -2.43 -2.88
CA ILE A 167 6.31 -1.75 -1.58
C ILE A 167 5.06 -0.85 -1.56
N LEU A 168 4.66 -0.31 -2.70
CA LEU A 168 3.49 0.55 -2.84
C LEU A 168 2.18 -0.24 -2.97
N ASP A 169 2.24 -1.58 -3.08
CA ASP A 169 1.03 -2.41 -3.13
C ASP A 169 0.24 -2.29 -1.82
N GLY A 170 -1.03 -1.90 -1.93
CA GLY A 170 -1.91 -1.62 -0.79
C GLY A 170 -1.73 -0.24 -0.13
N VAL A 171 -0.78 0.59 -0.57
CA VAL A 171 -0.65 1.98 -0.10
C VAL A 171 -1.76 2.83 -0.72
N THR A 172 -2.64 3.37 0.13
CA THR A 172 -3.74 4.26 -0.28
C THR A 172 -3.40 5.75 -0.14
N SER A 173 -2.23 6.06 0.44
CA SER A 173 -1.76 7.44 0.60
C SER A 173 -1.42 8.07 -0.74
N THR A 174 -1.81 9.33 -0.91
CA THR A 174 -1.42 10.13 -2.07
C THR A 174 0.06 10.53 -1.99
N ALA A 175 0.67 10.91 -3.12
CA ALA A 175 2.04 11.43 -3.14
C ALA A 175 2.21 12.65 -2.22
N THR A 176 1.19 13.52 -2.11
CA THR A 176 1.20 14.68 -1.22
C THR A 176 1.27 14.27 0.25
N GLU A 177 0.50 13.25 0.66
CA GLU A 177 0.52 12.75 2.04
C GLU A 177 1.85 12.06 2.38
N LEU A 178 2.43 11.30 1.44
CA LEU A 178 3.76 10.71 1.62
C LEU A 178 4.85 11.77 1.77
N ASN A 179 4.81 12.84 0.98
CA ASN A 179 5.77 13.94 1.05
C ASN A 179 5.65 14.73 2.37
N ILE A 180 4.46 14.81 2.97
CA ILE A 180 4.30 15.40 4.32
C ILE A 180 5.05 14.57 5.37
N VAL A 181 4.96 13.24 5.29
CA VAL A 181 5.65 12.33 6.22
C VAL A 181 7.17 12.38 6.05
N ASP A 182 7.65 12.57 4.83
CA ASP A 182 9.07 12.72 4.50
C ASP A 182 9.67 14.06 4.98
N GLY A 183 8.83 15.07 5.22
CA GLY A 183 9.26 16.38 5.73
C GLY A 183 9.69 17.39 4.68
N ASP A 184 9.60 17.05 3.41
CA ASP A 184 9.95 17.93 2.26
C ASP A 184 8.88 19.00 1.98
N THR A 185 7.81 19.01 2.75
CA THR A 185 6.70 19.96 2.60
C THR A 185 6.79 21.05 3.67
N SER A 186 6.64 22.32 3.28
CA SER A 186 6.59 23.43 4.24
C SER A 186 5.50 23.19 5.29
N ALA A 187 5.81 23.51 6.54
CA ALA A 187 4.85 23.39 7.64
C ALA A 187 3.60 24.24 7.36
N GLY A 188 2.44 23.65 7.59
CA GLY A 188 1.17 24.35 7.48
C GLY A 188 0.99 25.38 8.60
N THR A 189 0.16 26.39 8.35
CA THR A 189 -0.20 27.44 9.33
C THR A 189 -1.58 27.20 9.95
N THR A 190 -2.25 26.11 9.61
CA THR A 190 -3.55 25.74 10.20
C THR A 190 -3.38 25.42 11.68
N ALA A 191 -4.22 26.03 12.53
CA ALA A 191 -4.20 25.76 13.97
C ALA A 191 -4.54 24.30 14.24
N VAL A 192 -3.80 23.68 15.18
CA VAL A 192 -4.07 22.30 15.61
C VAL A 192 -5.39 22.27 16.39
N ALA A 193 -6.31 21.41 15.95
CA ALA A 193 -7.58 21.13 16.61
C ALA A 193 -7.49 19.85 17.47
N ALA A 194 -8.40 19.72 18.45
CA ALA A 194 -8.40 18.59 19.37
C ALA A 194 -8.54 17.20 18.68
N GLY A 195 -9.22 17.17 17.53
CA GLY A 195 -9.42 15.95 16.74
C GLY A 195 -8.31 15.63 15.74
N ASP A 196 -7.34 16.53 15.55
CA ASP A 196 -6.25 16.30 14.60
C ASP A 196 -5.39 15.11 15.01
N GLY A 197 -4.99 14.31 14.02
CA GLY A 197 -4.18 13.13 14.24
C GLY A 197 -2.70 13.44 14.20
N ILE A 198 -1.98 12.91 15.18
CA ILE A 198 -0.51 12.93 15.25
C ILE A 198 -0.03 11.49 15.10
N VAL A 199 0.89 11.25 14.17
CA VAL A 199 1.45 9.90 13.96
C VAL A 199 2.44 9.59 15.08
N THR A 200 2.22 8.45 15.74
CA THR A 200 3.05 7.97 16.85
C THR A 200 3.52 6.55 16.61
N ASN A 201 4.71 6.21 17.11
CA ASN A 201 5.17 4.83 17.19
C ASN A 201 4.79 4.26 18.56
N ASP A 202 3.83 3.34 18.59
CA ASP A 202 3.37 2.64 19.78
C ASP A 202 3.97 1.23 19.81
N GLY A 203 5.09 1.08 20.50
CA GLY A 203 5.79 -0.20 20.65
C GLY A 203 6.20 -0.87 19.33
N GLY A 204 6.55 -0.09 18.30
CA GLY A 204 6.92 -0.57 16.97
C GLY A 204 5.78 -0.56 15.95
N THR A 205 4.55 -0.23 16.37
CA THR A 205 3.41 -0.08 15.47
C THR A 205 3.08 1.40 15.28
N MET A 206 3.05 1.86 14.04
CA MET A 206 2.63 3.24 13.75
C MET A 206 1.12 3.38 13.95
N ARG A 207 0.71 4.37 14.75
CA ARG A 207 -0.67 4.68 15.07
C ARG A 207 -0.94 6.16 14.90
N GLN A 208 -2.20 6.51 14.74
CA GLN A 208 -2.65 7.89 14.80
C GLN A 208 -3.25 8.16 16.20
N THR A 209 -2.71 9.16 16.89
CA THR A 209 -3.16 9.59 18.21
C THR A 209 -3.67 11.03 18.11
N THR A 210 -4.80 11.37 18.74
CA THR A 210 -5.36 12.72 18.63
C THR A 210 -4.57 13.74 19.45
N ALA A 211 -4.58 15.00 19.02
CA ALA A 211 -4.00 16.13 19.77
C ALA A 211 -4.60 16.24 21.19
N ALA A 212 -5.89 15.92 21.37
CA ALA A 212 -6.54 15.86 22.69
C ALA A 212 -5.91 14.80 23.59
N THR A 213 -5.55 13.62 23.07
CA THR A 213 -4.88 12.56 23.84
C THR A 213 -3.49 12.99 24.29
N PHE A 214 -2.72 13.65 23.41
CA PHE A 214 -1.43 14.25 23.76
C PHE A 214 -1.59 15.31 24.86
N SER A 215 -2.56 16.22 24.71
CA SER A 215 -2.86 17.23 25.73
C SER A 215 -3.15 16.58 27.08
N THR A 216 -3.93 15.51 27.11
CA THR A 216 -4.23 14.76 28.34
C THR A 216 -2.96 14.16 28.95
N TYR A 217 -2.10 13.54 28.13
CA TYR A 217 -0.84 12.97 28.60
C TYR A 217 0.09 14.04 29.19
N PHE A 218 0.26 15.16 28.51
CA PHE A 218 1.12 16.24 28.98
C PHE A 218 0.55 16.90 30.24
N ASN A 219 -0.77 17.15 30.29
CA ASN A 219 -1.41 17.73 31.48
C ASN A 219 -1.30 16.79 32.69
N ALA A 220 -1.50 15.48 32.51
CA ALA A 220 -1.38 14.51 33.59
C ALA A 220 0.07 14.41 34.12
N ASN A 221 1.07 14.60 33.25
CA ASN A 221 2.47 14.47 33.65
C ASN A 221 3.14 15.80 34.02
N THR A 222 2.57 16.95 33.61
CA THR A 222 3.14 18.28 33.89
C THR A 222 2.42 18.96 35.07
N TYR A 223 1.13 18.69 35.24
CA TYR A 223 0.28 19.37 36.25
C TYR A 223 -0.41 18.40 37.18
N SER A 224 0.13 17.20 37.41
CA SER A 224 -0.36 16.33 38.45
C SER A 224 -0.25 17.08 39.78
N ALA A 225 -1.37 17.33 40.43
CA ALA A 225 -1.34 17.92 41.77
C ALA A 225 -0.55 16.99 42.68
N PRO A 226 0.60 17.41 43.21
CA PRO A 226 1.42 16.54 44.05
C PRO A 226 0.63 16.17 45.31
N SER A 227 0.83 14.95 45.82
CA SER A 227 0.38 14.60 47.17
C SER A 227 0.98 15.60 48.16
N ALA A 228 0.21 16.02 49.14
CA ALA A 228 0.71 16.95 50.14
C ALA A 228 1.90 16.33 50.89
N ILE A 229 2.97 17.10 51.07
CA ILE A 229 4.10 16.73 51.92
C ILE A 229 3.66 16.98 53.38
N THR A 230 3.64 15.93 54.16
CA THR A 230 3.14 15.99 55.56
C THR A 230 4.24 15.86 56.60
N SER A 231 5.50 15.70 56.20
CA SER A 231 6.65 15.55 57.09
C SER A 231 7.87 16.25 56.54
N THR A 232 8.80 16.57 57.44
CA THR A 232 10.11 17.15 57.05
C THR A 232 10.79 16.29 56.01
N SER A 233 11.17 16.88 54.89
CA SER A 233 11.74 16.19 53.73
C SER A 233 12.73 17.06 52.98
N THR A 234 13.55 16.39 52.18
CA THR A 234 14.43 17.08 51.21
C THR A 234 13.80 16.95 49.84
N LEU A 235 13.56 18.05 49.19
CA LEU A 235 13.14 18.13 47.80
C LEU A 235 14.35 18.43 46.91
N THR A 236 14.66 17.50 46.04
CA THR A 236 15.69 17.71 45.01
C THR A 236 15.01 17.98 43.68
N PRO A 237 14.79 19.24 43.33
CA PRO A 237 14.05 19.58 42.11
C PRO A 237 14.78 19.08 40.87
N SER A 238 14.01 18.53 39.93
CA SER A 238 14.49 18.16 38.63
C SER A 238 13.50 18.63 37.57
N ALA A 239 13.91 18.62 36.31
CA ALA A 239 13.02 18.97 35.19
C ALA A 239 11.75 18.09 35.11
N ALA A 240 11.76 16.92 35.75
CA ALA A 240 10.63 15.99 35.77
C ALA A 240 9.71 16.16 37.00
N GLN A 241 10.07 17.03 37.97
CA GLN A 241 9.24 17.27 39.15
C GLN A 241 8.30 18.45 38.95
N SER A 242 7.12 18.38 39.61
CA SER A 242 6.17 19.47 39.59
C SER A 242 6.80 20.71 40.21
N ILE A 243 6.68 21.84 39.55
CA ILE A 243 7.09 23.15 40.04
C ILE A 243 6.16 23.68 41.16
N TYR A 244 5.03 23.04 41.39
CA TYR A 244 4.07 23.35 42.44
C TYR A 244 4.05 22.23 43.46
N GLN A 245 4.34 22.55 44.70
CA GLN A 245 4.35 21.62 45.85
C GLN A 245 3.32 22.06 46.87
N ARG A 246 2.55 21.11 47.38
CA ARG A 246 1.62 21.33 48.48
C ARG A 246 2.22 20.76 49.76
N VAL A 247 2.16 21.51 50.83
CA VAL A 247 2.67 21.07 52.12
C VAL A 247 1.55 21.20 53.18
N ASP A 248 1.21 20.10 53.81
CA ASP A 248 0.23 20.06 54.92
C ASP A 248 0.97 19.95 56.24
N THR A 249 0.89 21.00 57.02
CA THR A 249 1.52 21.11 58.37
C THR A 249 0.54 20.76 59.49
N SER A 250 -0.62 20.18 59.21
CA SER A 250 -1.62 19.86 60.27
C SER A 250 -1.09 18.92 61.36
N GLY A 251 -0.15 18.05 61.01
CA GLY A 251 0.46 17.08 61.93
C GLY A 251 1.67 17.59 62.73
N GLY A 252 2.17 18.80 62.46
CA GLY A 252 3.37 19.36 63.06
C GLY A 252 4.13 20.29 62.14
N ASP A 253 5.19 20.88 62.66
CA ASP A 253 6.09 21.71 61.85
C ASP A 253 6.78 20.88 60.74
N VAL A 254 6.84 21.42 59.54
CA VAL A 254 7.48 20.78 58.39
C VAL A 254 8.65 21.66 57.93
N THR A 255 9.80 21.03 57.77
CA THR A 255 10.93 21.65 57.10
C THR A 255 11.12 21.05 55.71
N LEU A 256 11.00 21.86 54.70
CA LEU A 256 11.27 21.47 53.31
C LEU A 256 12.66 22.00 52.90
N THR A 257 13.61 21.09 52.83
CA THR A 257 14.97 21.42 52.38
C THR A 257 15.09 21.31 50.87
N LEU A 258 15.40 22.42 50.21
CA LEU A 258 15.65 22.41 48.75
C LEU A 258 17.12 22.08 48.49
N ALA A 259 17.38 21.00 47.81
CA ALA A 259 18.72 20.63 47.36
C ALA A 259 18.88 20.97 45.84
N VAL A 260 20.06 21.32 45.45
CA VAL A 260 20.36 21.57 44.02
C VAL A 260 20.42 20.23 43.31
N GLY A 261 19.48 20.01 42.41
CA GLY A 261 19.47 18.89 41.47
C GLY A 261 19.94 19.31 40.09
N SER A 262 19.27 18.88 39.04
CA SER A 262 19.56 19.24 37.64
C SER A 262 18.84 20.53 37.20
N LEU A 263 18.79 21.54 38.03
CA LEU A 263 18.10 22.80 37.78
C LEU A 263 18.90 23.71 36.83
N ALA A 264 18.20 24.29 35.87
CA ALA A 264 18.71 25.42 35.09
C ALA A 264 18.48 26.75 35.85
N VAL A 265 19.33 27.72 35.59
CA VAL A 265 19.16 29.09 36.12
C VAL A 265 17.80 29.65 35.69
N GLY A 266 17.07 30.21 36.67
CA GLY A 266 15.75 30.76 36.45
C GLY A 266 14.62 29.77 36.67
N GLN A 267 14.89 28.49 36.93
CA GLN A 267 13.84 27.54 37.34
C GLN A 267 13.34 27.89 38.73
N TYR A 268 12.05 27.69 38.94
CA TYR A 268 11.38 28.08 40.19
C TYR A 268 10.49 26.94 40.74
N ILE A 269 10.22 27.02 42.03
CA ILE A 269 9.31 26.14 42.77
C ILE A 269 8.33 27.02 43.50
N ILE A 270 7.06 26.69 43.39
CA ILE A 270 5.99 27.29 44.19
C ILE A 270 5.64 26.29 45.30
N VAL A 271 5.64 26.72 46.53
CA VAL A 271 5.22 25.91 47.66
C VAL A 271 4.02 26.57 48.33
N ASP A 272 2.93 25.81 48.40
CA ASP A 272 1.66 26.20 49.03
C ASP A 272 1.48 25.44 50.33
N LYS A 273 1.34 26.20 51.42
CA LYS A 273 1.04 25.69 52.75
C LYS A 273 -0.47 25.60 52.92
N THR A 274 -0.98 24.37 53.03
CA THR A 274 -2.43 24.10 53.02
C THR A 274 -3.09 24.06 54.41
N SER A 275 -2.34 24.20 55.49
CA SER A 275 -2.88 24.14 56.85
C SER A 275 -2.62 25.44 57.62
N THR A 276 -3.57 25.83 58.47
CA THR A 276 -3.43 26.98 59.40
C THR A 276 -2.61 26.65 60.63
N SER A 277 -2.31 25.38 60.91
CA SER A 277 -1.56 24.91 62.06
C SER A 277 -0.09 24.71 61.73
N ASN A 278 0.77 24.97 62.67
CA ASN A 278 2.19 24.74 62.63
C ASN A 278 2.95 25.50 61.51
N ALA A 279 4.24 25.52 61.57
CA ALA A 279 5.08 26.25 60.65
C ALA A 279 5.59 25.39 59.48
N LEU A 280 5.74 26.02 58.31
CA LEU A 280 6.50 25.48 57.20
C LEU A 280 7.78 26.28 57.04
N THR A 281 8.91 25.64 57.21
CA THR A 281 10.22 26.25 56.95
C THR A 281 10.74 25.71 55.63
N MET A 282 11.02 26.62 54.66
CA MET A 282 11.75 26.29 53.46
C MET A 282 13.21 26.71 53.67
N ALA A 283 14.11 25.79 53.50
CA ALA A 283 15.54 26.02 53.66
C ALA A 283 16.33 25.56 52.43
N TYR A 284 17.45 26.22 52.17
CA TYR A 284 18.40 25.74 51.16
C TYR A 284 19.46 24.87 51.81
N ALA A 285 19.72 23.70 51.25
CA ALA A 285 20.61 22.72 51.87
C ALA A 285 22.07 23.19 52.10
N SER A 286 22.55 24.16 51.32
CA SER A 286 23.96 24.60 51.36
C SER A 286 24.17 25.86 52.22
N ASN A 287 23.14 26.55 52.64
CA ASN A 287 23.25 27.72 53.50
C ASN A 287 21.97 27.88 54.38
N SER A 288 22.06 28.66 55.41
CA SER A 288 20.96 28.88 56.35
C SER A 288 19.87 29.84 55.82
N GLN A 289 19.86 30.14 54.56
CA GLN A 289 18.83 30.99 53.94
C GLN A 289 17.55 30.16 53.77
N GLY A 290 16.47 30.74 54.16
CA GLY A 290 15.16 30.12 54.06
C GLY A 290 14.06 31.10 54.39
N VAL A 291 12.83 30.66 54.29
CA VAL A 291 11.59 31.38 54.65
C VAL A 291 10.73 30.53 55.53
N THR A 292 10.07 31.10 56.51
CA THR A 292 9.13 30.40 57.37
C THR A 292 7.71 30.96 57.18
N LEU A 293 6.82 30.11 56.71
CA LEU A 293 5.40 30.42 56.54
C LEU A 293 4.61 29.99 57.74
N GLY A 294 3.99 30.95 58.48
CA GLY A 294 3.26 30.70 59.70
C GLY A 294 1.76 30.44 59.54
N ASN A 295 1.12 31.02 58.58
CA ASN A 295 -0.34 31.02 58.38
C ASN A 295 -0.82 30.11 57.27
N ALA A 296 -2.12 29.77 57.28
CA ALA A 296 -2.71 29.04 56.18
C ALA A 296 -2.78 29.88 54.90
N CYS A 297 -2.71 29.24 53.76
CA CYS A 297 -2.74 29.86 52.44
C CYS A 297 -1.54 30.79 52.18
N ASP A 298 -0.50 30.68 52.95
CA ASP A 298 0.79 31.31 52.60
C ASP A 298 1.46 30.50 51.52
N PHE A 299 2.07 31.17 50.59
CA PHE A 299 2.91 30.51 49.57
C PHE A 299 4.29 31.14 49.53
N ALA A 300 5.27 30.33 49.18
CA ALA A 300 6.60 30.80 48.92
C ALA A 300 7.01 30.45 47.49
N PHE A 301 7.82 31.32 46.92
CA PHE A 301 8.39 31.17 45.62
C PHE A 301 9.90 31.04 45.76
N ALA A 302 10.50 29.98 45.29
CA ALA A 302 11.92 29.78 45.31
C ALA A 302 12.47 29.75 43.85
N ILE A 303 13.39 30.63 43.53
CA ILE A 303 14.03 30.71 42.20
C ILE A 303 15.49 30.32 42.34
N TYR A 304 15.94 29.40 41.51
CA TYR A 304 17.36 29.04 41.42
C TYR A 304 18.14 30.03 40.56
N ASN A 305 19.17 30.68 41.14
CA ASN A 305 19.97 31.70 40.48
C ASN A 305 21.30 31.19 39.90
N GLY A 306 21.50 29.87 39.89
CA GLY A 306 22.74 29.22 39.43
C GLY A 306 23.69 28.83 40.57
N THR A 307 23.50 29.41 41.79
CA THR A 307 24.32 29.11 42.97
C THR A 307 23.48 28.76 44.18
N ALA A 308 22.36 29.44 44.37
CA ALA A 308 21.47 29.28 45.50
C ALA A 308 20.01 29.52 45.10
N PHE A 309 19.08 29.22 46.01
CA PHE A 309 17.68 29.65 45.84
C PHE A 309 17.48 31.03 46.47
N SER A 310 16.80 31.89 45.69
CA SER A 310 16.25 33.15 46.21
C SER A 310 14.77 32.90 46.54
N PHE A 311 14.37 33.27 47.75
CA PHE A 311 13.02 33.06 48.24
C PHE A 311 12.22 34.35 48.19
N ILE A 312 10.98 34.26 47.78
CA ILE A 312 9.96 35.32 47.88
C ILE A 312 8.78 34.71 48.61
N GLU A 313 8.36 35.29 49.70
CA GLU A 313 7.17 34.91 50.47
C GLU A 313 6.01 35.88 50.15
N SER A 314 4.81 35.36 50.14
CA SER A 314 3.59 36.16 50.22
C SER A 314 2.98 35.98 51.59
N ILE A 315 3.01 37.02 52.37
CA ILE A 315 2.32 37.06 53.67
C ILE A 315 0.95 37.64 53.39
N LYS A 316 -0.09 36.84 53.63
CA LYS A 316 -1.45 37.35 53.67
C LYS A 316 -1.65 38.02 55.02
N GLY A 317 -1.76 39.36 54.99
CA GLY A 317 -2.09 40.12 56.16
C GLY A 317 -3.48 39.79 56.74
#